data_8ad79bf3f29a58c285d412078abfc40b
#
_entry.id   8ad79bf3f29a58c285d412078abfc40b
#
_cell.length_a   1.000
_cell.length_b   1.000
_cell.length_c   1.000
_cell.angle_alpha   90.00
_cell.angle_beta   90.00
_cell.angle_gamma   90.00
#
_symmetry.space_group_name_H-M   'P 1'
#
loop_
_entity.id
_entity.type
_entity.pdbx_description
1 polymer ?
#
loop_
_entity_poly.entity_id
_entity_poly.type
_entity_poly.pdbx_seq_one_letter_code
_entity_poly.pdbx_strand_id
1 'polypeptide(L)'
;LFDDVVARELKDEDRIVAKNKHWVAFVPYAARYPFEIHVAPVMPVADLAGLSPEQSDAFPEIALEVMRRLDGVFGIAMAYIATWHQAPVREGRDLLRLHWQITSVRRAPGKLKYLAGSESAMGAFIMDLKPEQSAGQLRDVVL
;
A
#
# COMPACT_ATOMS: atom_id res chain seq x y z
N LEU A 1 -1.40 -9.31 -14.28
CA LEU A 1 -0.82 -7.95 -14.14
C LEU A 1 -0.48 -7.62 -12.69
N PHE A 2 -1.45 -7.60 -11.76
CA PHE A 2 -1.15 -7.26 -10.36
C PHE A 2 -0.32 -8.34 -9.65
N ASP A 3 -0.45 -9.59 -10.03
CA ASP A 3 0.40 -10.69 -9.55
C ASP A 3 1.88 -10.48 -9.93
N ASP A 4 2.13 -9.96 -11.13
CA ASP A 4 3.49 -9.64 -11.58
C ASP A 4 4.08 -8.50 -10.76
N VAL A 5 3.25 -7.51 -10.38
CA VAL A 5 3.68 -6.43 -9.48
C VAL A 5 4.07 -6.99 -8.12
N VAL A 6 3.22 -7.78 -7.47
CA VAL A 6 3.53 -8.37 -6.16
C VAL A 6 4.75 -9.28 -6.22
N ALA A 7 4.88 -10.11 -7.26
CA ALA A 7 6.04 -10.97 -7.46
C ALA A 7 7.34 -10.16 -7.63
N ARG A 8 7.25 -9.02 -8.32
CA ARG A 8 8.39 -8.12 -8.50
C ARG A 8 8.79 -7.45 -7.19
N GLU A 9 7.82 -6.94 -6.42
CA GLU A 9 8.09 -6.34 -5.11
C GLU A 9 8.74 -7.33 -4.14
N LEU A 10 8.25 -8.58 -4.12
CA LEU A 10 8.80 -9.66 -3.29
C LEU A 10 10.23 -10.07 -3.71
N LYS A 11 10.57 -9.92 -4.98
CA LYS A 11 11.90 -10.24 -5.50
C LYS A 11 12.92 -9.12 -5.21
N ASP A 12 12.52 -7.88 -5.45
CA ASP A 12 13.43 -6.73 -5.37
C ASP A 12 13.57 -6.21 -3.92
N GLU A 13 12.54 -6.36 -3.10
CA GLU A 13 12.39 -5.97 -1.69
C GLU A 13 12.59 -4.47 -1.37
N ASP A 14 13.01 -3.65 -2.31
CA ASP A 14 13.37 -2.23 -2.10
C ASP A 14 12.21 -1.39 -1.53
N ARG A 15 10.97 -1.72 -1.91
CA ARG A 15 9.77 -0.98 -1.53
C ARG A 15 8.89 -1.70 -0.51
N ILE A 16 9.33 -2.86 0.02
CA ILE A 16 8.60 -3.56 1.08
C ILE A 16 8.68 -2.74 2.37
N VAL A 17 7.54 -2.55 3.02
CA VAL A 17 7.37 -1.87 4.31
C VAL A 17 7.29 -2.88 5.45
N ALA A 18 6.49 -3.93 5.25
CA ALA A 18 6.28 -5.00 6.21
C ALA A 18 5.89 -6.29 5.46
N LYS A 19 6.18 -7.44 6.03
CA LYS A 19 5.71 -8.73 5.53
C LYS A 19 5.56 -9.75 6.64
N ASN A 20 4.58 -10.62 6.53
CA ASN A 20 4.49 -11.86 7.29
C ASN A 20 4.33 -13.05 6.33
N LYS A 21 4.05 -14.22 6.86
CA LYS A 21 3.92 -15.44 6.04
C LYS A 21 2.86 -15.34 4.94
N HIS A 22 1.78 -14.58 5.17
CA HIS A 22 0.59 -14.57 4.33
C HIS A 22 0.35 -13.25 3.61
N TRP A 23 0.98 -12.15 4.05
CA TRP A 23 0.77 -10.81 3.53
C TRP A 23 2.07 -10.06 3.29
N VAL A 24 2.05 -9.15 2.32
CA VAL A 24 3.12 -8.21 2.03
C VAL A 24 2.55 -6.79 1.91
N ALA A 25 3.21 -5.82 2.56
CA ALA A 25 2.91 -4.39 2.47
C ALA A 25 4.07 -3.70 1.77
N PHE A 26 3.79 -2.92 0.74
CA PHE A 26 4.80 -2.24 -0.06
C PHE A 26 4.30 -0.87 -0.56
N VAL A 27 5.23 0.04 -0.83
CA VAL A 27 4.95 1.30 -1.52
C VAL A 27 4.99 1.00 -3.04
N PRO A 28 3.89 1.21 -3.80
CA PRO A 28 3.88 0.86 -5.21
C PRO A 28 4.85 1.75 -6.01
N TYR A 29 5.47 1.20 -7.07
CA TYR A 29 6.37 1.95 -7.96
C TYR A 29 5.71 3.23 -8.51
N ALA A 30 4.45 3.13 -8.91
CA ALA A 30 3.65 4.24 -9.43
C ALA A 30 2.77 4.88 -8.34
N ALA A 31 3.32 5.06 -7.12
CA ALA A 31 2.59 5.71 -6.02
C ALA A 31 2.12 7.11 -6.44
N ARG A 32 0.88 7.44 -6.10
CA ARG A 32 0.26 8.75 -6.36
C ARG A 32 0.36 9.69 -5.15
N TYR A 33 0.58 9.11 -3.98
CA TYR A 33 0.72 9.82 -2.70
C TYR A 33 2.03 9.44 -2.01
N PRO A 34 2.65 10.35 -1.25
CA PRO A 34 3.96 10.13 -0.60
C PRO A 34 4.02 8.85 0.24
N PHE A 35 2.92 8.52 0.92
CA PHE A 35 2.78 7.34 1.76
C PHE A 35 1.58 6.51 1.30
N GLU A 36 1.57 6.15 0.02
CA GLU A 36 0.66 5.15 -0.52
C GLU A 36 1.23 3.76 -0.24
N ILE A 37 0.42 2.89 0.38
CA ILE A 37 0.83 1.53 0.72
C ILE A 37 -0.22 0.57 0.17
N HIS A 38 0.24 -0.47 -0.50
CA HIS A 38 -0.58 -1.61 -0.89
C HIS A 38 -0.25 -2.80 0.01
N VAL A 39 -1.27 -3.42 0.58
CA VAL A 39 -1.15 -4.66 1.37
C VAL A 39 -1.87 -5.76 0.62
N ALA A 40 -1.13 -6.78 0.19
CA ALA A 40 -1.67 -7.86 -0.63
C ALA A 40 -1.36 -9.23 -0.02
N PRO A 41 -2.26 -10.22 -0.17
CA PRO A 41 -1.91 -11.60 0.16
C PRO A 41 -0.71 -12.06 -0.68
N VAL A 42 0.24 -12.80 -0.10
CA VAL A 42 1.37 -13.40 -0.86
C VAL A 42 0.83 -14.40 -1.89
N MET A 43 -0.06 -15.29 -1.48
CA MET A 43 -0.79 -16.16 -2.40
C MET A 43 -2.00 -15.41 -2.98
N PRO A 44 -2.16 -15.40 -4.33
CA PRO A 44 -3.24 -14.66 -4.97
C PRO A 44 -4.63 -15.07 -4.48
N VAL A 45 -5.45 -14.08 -4.14
CA VAL A 45 -6.85 -14.25 -3.75
C VAL A 45 -7.66 -13.19 -4.47
N ALA A 46 -8.80 -13.55 -5.04
CA ALA A 46 -9.60 -12.62 -5.84
C ALA A 46 -10.39 -11.60 -4.99
N ASP A 47 -10.90 -12.02 -3.84
CA ASP A 47 -11.79 -11.24 -2.99
C ASP A 47 -11.70 -11.68 -1.53
N LEU A 48 -12.37 -10.95 -0.64
CA LEU A 48 -12.37 -11.23 0.80
C LEU A 48 -12.97 -12.61 1.14
N ALA A 49 -13.96 -13.07 0.36
CA ALA A 49 -14.60 -14.36 0.60
C ALA A 49 -13.68 -15.55 0.25
N GLY A 50 -12.67 -15.33 -0.60
CA GLY A 50 -11.68 -16.33 -0.97
C GLY A 50 -10.48 -16.44 -0.02
N LEU A 51 -10.39 -15.62 1.02
CA LEU A 51 -9.31 -15.71 2.00
C LEU A 51 -9.37 -17.03 2.77
N SER A 52 -8.23 -17.70 2.95
CA SER A 52 -8.13 -18.80 3.88
C SER A 52 -8.22 -18.32 5.33
N PRO A 53 -8.57 -19.20 6.29
CA PRO A 53 -8.52 -18.85 7.71
C PRO A 53 -7.16 -18.28 8.12
N GLU A 54 -6.05 -18.87 7.68
CA GLU A 54 -4.70 -18.44 8.03
C GLU A 54 -4.36 -17.06 7.44
N GLN A 55 -4.85 -16.76 6.23
CA GLN A 55 -4.72 -15.43 5.64
C GLN A 55 -5.53 -14.39 6.42
N SER A 56 -6.75 -14.74 6.80
CA SER A 56 -7.63 -13.86 7.57
C SER A 56 -7.04 -13.57 8.96
N ASP A 57 -6.55 -14.59 9.65
CA ASP A 57 -5.97 -14.48 10.99
C ASP A 57 -4.64 -13.68 11.01
N ALA A 58 -3.88 -13.75 9.91
CA ALA A 58 -2.60 -13.03 9.79
C ALA A 58 -2.75 -11.56 9.37
N PHE A 59 -3.91 -11.13 8.85
CA PHE A 59 -4.12 -9.76 8.37
C PHE A 59 -4.03 -8.70 9.49
N PRO A 60 -4.63 -8.88 10.69
CA PRO A 60 -4.56 -7.86 11.73
C PRO A 60 -3.14 -7.48 12.17
N GLU A 61 -2.22 -8.44 12.17
CA GLU A 61 -0.82 -8.21 12.51
C GLU A 61 -0.18 -7.20 11.55
N ILE A 62 -0.21 -7.48 10.25
CA ILE A 62 0.40 -6.59 9.25
C ILE A 62 -0.34 -5.26 9.13
N ALA A 63 -1.66 -5.26 9.27
CA ALA A 63 -2.45 -4.05 9.24
C ALA A 63 -2.07 -3.11 10.39
N LEU A 64 -1.96 -3.65 11.61
CA LEU A 64 -1.56 -2.88 12.79
C LEU A 64 -0.13 -2.36 12.68
N GLU A 65 0.80 -3.18 12.15
CA GLU A 65 2.18 -2.76 11.90
C GLU A 65 2.23 -1.58 10.91
N VAL A 66 1.55 -1.69 9.78
CA VAL A 66 1.50 -0.62 8.77
C VAL A 66 0.92 0.67 9.34
N MET A 67 -0.17 0.60 10.13
CA MET A 67 -0.77 1.77 10.74
C MET A 67 0.16 2.44 11.76
N ARG A 68 0.86 1.66 12.59
CA ARG A 68 1.85 2.19 13.54
C ARG A 68 3.02 2.86 12.84
N ARG A 69 3.51 2.28 11.72
CA ARG A 69 4.56 2.89 10.91
C ARG A 69 4.11 4.21 10.31
N LEU A 70 2.88 4.28 9.77
CA LEU A 70 2.30 5.53 9.26
C LEU A 70 2.25 6.62 10.34
N ASP A 71 1.76 6.32 11.53
CA ASP A 71 1.69 7.26 12.64
C ASP A 71 3.09 7.69 13.12
N GLY A 72 4.06 6.78 13.05
CA GLY A 72 5.44 7.01 13.48
C GLY A 72 6.24 7.91 12.55
N VAL A 73 5.97 7.95 11.24
CA VAL A 73 6.77 8.69 10.25
C VAL A 73 6.98 10.16 10.64
N PHE A 74 5.96 10.81 11.17
CA PHE A 74 6.02 12.21 11.62
C PHE A 74 5.75 12.37 13.12
N GLY A 75 5.64 11.27 13.87
CA GLY A 75 5.32 11.28 15.29
C GLY A 75 3.93 11.83 15.62
N ILE A 76 3.01 11.79 14.66
CA ILE A 76 1.62 12.26 14.80
C ILE A 76 0.67 11.33 14.04
N ALA A 77 -0.55 11.17 14.53
CA ALA A 77 -1.56 10.37 13.84
C ALA A 77 -1.68 10.78 12.36
N MET A 78 -1.52 9.81 11.47
CA MET A 78 -1.56 10.02 10.03
C MET A 78 -3.01 9.98 9.53
N ALA A 79 -3.48 11.09 8.93
CA ALA A 79 -4.74 11.06 8.21
C ALA A 79 -4.60 10.19 6.95
N TYR A 80 -5.47 9.22 6.75
CA TYR A 80 -5.43 8.31 5.63
C TYR A 80 -6.82 7.92 5.12
N ILE A 81 -6.85 7.41 3.90
CA ILE A 81 -7.98 6.69 3.33
C ILE A 81 -7.51 5.24 3.12
N ALA A 82 -8.28 4.29 3.59
CA ALA A 82 -7.99 2.87 3.39
C ALA A 82 -9.15 2.20 2.65
N THR A 83 -8.85 1.49 1.57
CA THR A 83 -9.83 0.92 0.66
C THR A 83 -9.46 -0.52 0.31
N TRP A 84 -10.43 -1.43 0.41
CA TRP A 84 -10.30 -2.76 -0.16
C TRP A 84 -10.61 -2.74 -1.66
N HIS A 85 -9.67 -3.25 -2.44
CA HIS A 85 -9.84 -3.52 -3.86
C HIS A 85 -9.96 -5.02 -4.06
N GLN A 86 -10.93 -5.45 -4.85
CA GLN A 86 -11.19 -6.84 -5.16
C GLN A 86 -11.17 -7.04 -6.68
N ALA A 87 -10.96 -8.28 -7.12
CA ALA A 87 -11.07 -8.61 -8.52
C ALA A 87 -12.48 -8.29 -9.06
N PRO A 88 -12.61 -7.87 -10.31
CA PRO A 88 -13.90 -7.63 -10.94
C PRO A 88 -14.82 -8.86 -10.85
N VAL A 89 -16.13 -8.61 -10.69
CA VAL A 89 -17.11 -9.69 -10.51
C VAL A 89 -17.44 -10.39 -11.83
N ARG A 90 -17.41 -9.67 -12.96
CA ARG A 90 -17.85 -10.20 -14.26
C ARG A 90 -16.70 -10.51 -15.19
N GLU A 91 -15.97 -9.50 -15.65
CA GLU A 91 -14.90 -9.63 -16.63
C GLU A 91 -13.57 -9.18 -16.07
N GLY A 92 -12.44 -9.78 -16.52
CA GLY A 92 -11.10 -9.41 -16.07
C GLY A 92 -10.78 -9.82 -14.63
N ARG A 93 -11.46 -10.81 -14.07
CA ARG A 93 -11.26 -11.30 -12.70
C ARG A 93 -9.84 -11.85 -12.48
N ASP A 94 -9.20 -12.33 -13.53
CA ASP A 94 -7.82 -12.84 -13.56
C ASP A 94 -6.75 -11.72 -13.64
N LEU A 95 -7.16 -10.49 -13.94
CA LEU A 95 -6.24 -9.36 -14.08
C LEU A 95 -5.94 -8.65 -12.75
N LEU A 96 -6.87 -8.72 -11.81
CA LEU A 96 -6.77 -8.08 -10.50
C LEU A 96 -6.98 -9.09 -9.38
N ARG A 97 -6.51 -8.72 -8.20
CA ARG A 97 -6.64 -9.53 -6.98
C ARG A 97 -6.95 -8.65 -5.78
N LEU A 98 -7.38 -9.28 -4.71
CA LEU A 98 -7.58 -8.62 -3.43
C LEU A 98 -6.31 -7.90 -2.99
N HIS A 99 -6.46 -6.63 -2.63
CA HIS A 99 -5.46 -5.86 -1.91
C HIS A 99 -6.11 -4.74 -1.11
N TRP A 100 -5.45 -4.33 -0.06
CA TRP A 100 -5.83 -3.18 0.75
C TRP A 100 -4.91 -2.02 0.38
N GLN A 101 -5.47 -0.92 -0.11
CA GLN A 101 -4.74 0.28 -0.48
C GLN A 101 -4.95 1.35 0.59
N ILE A 102 -3.86 1.92 1.05
CA ILE A 102 -3.85 3.02 2.01
C ILE A 102 -3.19 4.22 1.33
N THR A 103 -3.81 5.38 1.41
CA THR A 103 -3.27 6.63 0.88
C THR A 103 -3.31 7.71 1.93
N SER A 104 -2.23 8.49 2.05
CA SER A 104 -2.21 9.68 2.90
C SER A 104 -1.85 10.92 2.09
N VAL A 105 -2.61 11.99 2.31
CA VAL A 105 -2.32 13.30 1.73
C VAL A 105 -1.20 14.04 2.45
N ARG A 106 -0.72 13.53 3.59
CA ARG A 106 0.36 14.16 4.35
C ARG A 106 1.70 13.88 3.68
N ARG A 107 2.47 14.94 3.40
CA ARG A 107 3.78 14.84 2.73
C ARG A 107 4.97 15.19 3.63
N ALA A 108 4.71 15.95 4.71
CA ALA A 108 5.69 16.32 5.71
C ALA A 108 4.96 16.76 6.99
N PRO A 109 5.65 16.96 8.14
CA PRO A 109 5.03 17.51 9.33
C PRO A 109 4.32 18.83 9.01
N GLY A 110 3.02 18.89 9.31
CA GLY A 110 2.20 20.09 9.05
C GLY A 110 1.94 20.43 7.57
N LYS A 111 2.38 19.60 6.61
CA LYS A 111 2.20 19.85 5.17
C LYS A 111 1.36 18.76 4.52
N LEU A 112 0.38 19.18 3.74
CA LEU A 112 -0.46 18.30 2.93
C LEU A 112 -0.03 18.36 1.47
N LYS A 113 -0.24 17.29 0.73
CA LYS A 113 -0.16 17.27 -0.73
C LYS A 113 -1.46 17.84 -1.30
N TYR A 114 -1.37 18.98 -1.94
CA TYR A 114 -2.44 19.53 -2.78
C TYR A 114 -2.20 19.06 -4.21
N LEU A 115 -3.26 18.59 -4.87
CA LEU A 115 -3.15 18.12 -6.24
C LEU A 115 -2.84 19.29 -7.19
N ALA A 116 -1.83 19.12 -8.03
CA ALA A 116 -1.52 20.05 -9.11
C ALA A 116 -2.60 19.98 -10.21
N GLY A 117 -2.62 20.96 -11.09
CA GLY A 117 -3.57 20.99 -12.23
C GLY A 117 -3.49 19.76 -13.11
N SER A 118 -2.29 19.23 -13.38
CA SER A 118 -2.07 17.99 -14.12
C SER A 118 -2.68 16.76 -13.42
N GLU A 119 -2.59 16.70 -12.09
CA GLU A 119 -3.14 15.62 -11.29
C GLU A 119 -4.67 15.68 -11.26
N SER A 120 -5.23 16.87 -11.01
CA SER A 120 -6.67 17.06 -10.90
C SER A 120 -7.41 16.95 -12.24
N ALA A 121 -6.83 17.49 -13.33
CA ALA A 121 -7.49 17.55 -14.63
C ALA A 121 -7.18 16.35 -15.53
N MET A 122 -5.99 15.78 -15.42
CA MET A 122 -5.49 14.77 -16.36
C MET A 122 -5.13 13.44 -15.70
N GLY A 123 -5.18 13.33 -14.38
CA GLY A 123 -4.75 12.14 -13.65
C GLY A 123 -3.24 11.87 -13.74
N ALA A 124 -2.45 12.86 -14.19
CA ALA A 124 -0.99 12.75 -14.27
C ALA A 124 -0.37 13.18 -12.94
N PHE A 125 -0.10 12.21 -12.08
CA PHE A 125 0.40 12.43 -10.72
C PHE A 125 1.88 12.81 -10.72
N ILE A 126 2.23 13.74 -9.83
CA ILE A 126 3.60 14.21 -9.60
C ILE A 126 4.03 13.77 -8.21
N MET A 127 5.20 13.13 -8.13
CA MET A 127 5.80 12.70 -6.87
C MET A 127 7.12 13.41 -6.64
N ASP A 128 7.30 13.95 -5.45
CA ASP A 128 8.52 14.58 -4.97
C ASP A 128 9.36 13.66 -4.06
N LEU A 129 8.83 12.48 -3.75
CA LEU A 129 9.48 11.47 -2.93
C LEU A 129 9.48 10.13 -3.69
N LYS A 130 10.66 9.53 -3.85
CA LYS A 130 10.76 8.21 -4.50
C LYS A 130 10.08 7.14 -3.65
N PRO A 131 9.39 6.16 -4.26
CA PRO A 131 8.74 5.07 -3.52
C PRO A 131 9.67 4.31 -2.57
N GLU A 132 10.93 4.10 -2.98
CA GLU A 132 11.96 3.45 -2.16
C GLU A 132 12.30 4.27 -0.91
N GLN A 133 12.31 5.60 -1.03
CA GLN A 133 12.53 6.50 0.10
C GLN A 133 11.34 6.49 1.07
N SER A 134 10.11 6.49 0.54
CA SER A 134 8.90 6.36 1.35
C SER A 134 8.90 5.05 2.13
N ALA A 135 9.22 3.94 1.45
CA ALA A 135 9.32 2.63 2.09
C ALA A 135 10.42 2.60 3.17
N GLY A 136 11.58 3.22 2.90
CA GLY A 136 12.66 3.38 3.87
C GLY A 136 12.20 4.12 5.12
N GLN A 137 11.59 5.30 4.95
CA GLN A 137 11.08 6.08 6.08
C GLN A 137 10.05 5.32 6.93
N LEU A 138 9.19 4.52 6.29
CA LEU A 138 8.23 3.67 7.00
C LEU A 138 8.92 2.53 7.77
N ARG A 139 9.95 1.89 7.18
CA ARG A 139 10.72 0.84 7.86
C ARG A 139 11.52 1.35 9.05
N ASP A 140 12.05 2.58 8.96
CA ASP A 140 12.87 3.20 10.00
C ASP A 140 12.08 3.60 11.26
N VAL A 141 10.75 3.54 11.22
CA VAL A 141 9.90 3.77 12.39
C VAL A 141 10.10 2.64 13.39
N VAL A 142 10.51 3.00 14.61
CA VAL A 142 10.61 2.07 15.74
C VAL A 142 9.20 1.81 16.28
N LEU A 143 8.80 0.53 16.36
CA LEU A 143 7.46 0.09 16.77
C LEU A 143 7.42 -0.29 18.27
#